data_4687137f088a1180031bc8d4e44aed75
#
_entry.id   4687137f088a1180031bc8d4e44aed75
#
_cell.length_a   1.000
_cell.length_b   1.000
_cell.length_c   1.000
_cell.angle_alpha   90.00
_cell.angle_beta   90.00
_cell.angle_gamma   90.00
#
_symmetry.space_group_name_H-M   'P 1'
#
loop_
_entity.id
_entity.type
_entity.pdbx_description
1 polymer ?
#
loop_
_entity_poly.entity_id
_entity_poly.type
_entity_poly.pdbx_seq_one_letter_code
_entity_poly.pdbx_strand_id
1 'polypeptide(L)'
;GSLAAAVAAMPAMAQEGDVRVIRAAVVGCGGRGVGGGYKPKSEQDYYRMGALGNLIQAAAELAKQGIKVKVQPVAFADYFLEKAKAAAEKFGAPAANAFGGANGYKQAIDRPDVDVVILTTPLNFRPRHTMFAVQHGKHVFAEKGVAVDAPGVREMIAASKLAAEKKLSIVCGTQRRHQRGYLLVKKALDEGKLGTILGGAVYWNGDVPWVAGRNKDESNASYLCKNWLNFTELSGDHICEQHVHNIDVANWFIGRYPKTVVAVGTRARRVSGNQYDGFSGDFDYGEGVHIHSMCRQVNACANNVSEFFRTDKAILTGTSAKSLDKKWIPLEGDFIDLNPYVVEHMDLLKSILGKGPYLNEGEACAMSTACGVMLRIAAYTGQMVAM
;
A
#
# COMPACT_ATOMS: atom_id res chain seq x y z
N GLY A 1 -40.28 9.40 -3.13
CA GLY A 1 -40.01 8.05 -2.71
C GLY A 1 -38.61 7.95 -2.16
N SER A 2 -38.46 7.90 -0.82
CA SER A 2 -37.17 7.69 -0.13
C SER A 2 -36.68 6.27 -0.38
N LEU A 3 -35.59 6.12 -1.10
CA LEU A 3 -34.82 4.88 -1.11
C LEU A 3 -34.06 4.80 0.24
N ALA A 4 -34.66 4.11 1.19
CA ALA A 4 -33.94 3.62 2.36
C ALA A 4 -32.95 2.54 1.84
N ALA A 5 -31.67 2.88 1.74
CA ALA A 5 -30.62 1.90 1.49
C ALA A 5 -30.62 0.94 2.68
N ALA A 6 -31.04 -0.30 2.44
CA ALA A 6 -30.90 -1.37 3.42
C ALA A 6 -29.39 -1.55 3.70
N VAL A 7 -28.97 -1.15 4.89
CA VAL A 7 -27.65 -1.50 5.42
C VAL A 7 -27.67 -3.01 5.59
N ALA A 8 -27.07 -3.75 4.66
CA ALA A 8 -26.91 -5.19 4.79
C ALA A 8 -26.13 -5.43 6.09
N ALA A 9 -26.76 -6.15 7.02
CA ALA A 9 -26.11 -6.54 8.27
C ALA A 9 -24.85 -7.34 7.89
N MET A 10 -23.69 -6.97 8.46
CA MET A 10 -22.46 -7.75 8.28
C MET A 10 -22.75 -9.18 8.75
N PRO A 11 -22.38 -10.19 7.95
CA PRO A 11 -22.51 -11.57 8.39
C PRO A 11 -21.69 -11.76 9.68
N ALA A 12 -22.25 -12.44 10.67
CA ALA A 12 -21.53 -12.74 11.90
C ALA A 12 -20.24 -13.47 11.54
N MET A 13 -19.10 -12.99 12.06
CA MET A 13 -17.81 -13.65 11.86
C MET A 13 -17.89 -15.08 12.34
N ALA A 14 -17.37 -16.01 11.54
CA ALA A 14 -17.33 -17.44 11.90
C ALA A 14 -16.54 -17.64 13.20
N GLN A 15 -16.94 -18.61 14.01
CA GLN A 15 -16.30 -18.95 15.28
C GLN A 15 -16.11 -20.48 15.37
N GLU A 16 -14.90 -20.90 15.73
CA GLU A 16 -14.57 -22.29 16.06
C GLU A 16 -14.23 -22.35 17.55
N GLY A 17 -15.20 -22.70 18.40
CA GLY A 17 -15.07 -22.59 19.86
C GLY A 17 -14.82 -21.13 20.28
N ASP A 18 -13.72 -20.86 20.99
CA ASP A 18 -13.28 -19.51 21.39
C ASP A 18 -12.46 -18.77 20.32
N VAL A 19 -12.19 -19.36 19.16
CA VAL A 19 -11.33 -18.80 18.11
C VAL A 19 -12.18 -18.08 17.08
N ARG A 20 -11.88 -16.81 16.83
CA ARG A 20 -12.49 -16.05 15.73
C ARG A 20 -11.82 -16.41 14.41
N VAL A 21 -12.61 -16.81 13.42
CA VAL A 21 -12.14 -17.14 12.07
C VAL A 21 -12.40 -15.95 11.14
N ILE A 22 -11.33 -15.41 10.55
CA ILE A 22 -11.38 -14.35 9.53
C ILE A 22 -11.18 -15.00 8.17
N ARG A 23 -12.20 -14.95 7.34
CA ARG A 23 -12.21 -15.57 6.01
C ARG A 23 -11.73 -14.54 4.98
N ALA A 24 -10.63 -14.90 4.30
CA ALA A 24 -9.92 -13.99 3.38
C ALA A 24 -10.12 -14.38 1.91
N ALA A 25 -10.43 -13.39 1.07
CA ALA A 25 -10.30 -13.48 -0.38
C ALA A 25 -9.06 -12.73 -0.86
N VAL A 26 -8.37 -13.26 -1.87
CA VAL A 26 -7.21 -12.59 -2.49
C VAL A 26 -7.53 -12.24 -3.94
N VAL A 27 -7.35 -10.98 -4.30
CA VAL A 27 -7.47 -10.48 -5.67
C VAL A 27 -6.10 -9.98 -6.13
N GLY A 28 -5.51 -10.71 -7.09
CA GLY A 28 -4.13 -10.59 -7.51
C GLY A 28 -3.24 -11.65 -6.86
N CYS A 29 -3.14 -12.84 -7.50
CA CYS A 29 -2.45 -14.00 -6.98
C CYS A 29 -0.97 -14.08 -7.41
N GLY A 30 -0.33 -12.93 -7.58
CA GLY A 30 1.10 -12.83 -7.84
C GLY A 30 1.97 -12.92 -6.57
N GLY A 31 3.28 -12.65 -6.72
CA GLY A 31 4.23 -12.75 -5.62
C GLY A 31 3.85 -11.92 -4.38
N ARG A 32 3.34 -10.69 -4.58
CA ARG A 32 2.92 -9.85 -3.45
C ARG A 32 1.60 -10.32 -2.81
N GLY A 33 0.71 -10.97 -3.58
CA GLY A 33 -0.56 -11.52 -3.04
C GLY A 33 -0.37 -12.77 -2.22
N VAL A 34 0.20 -13.80 -2.84
CA VAL A 34 0.24 -15.17 -2.30
C VAL A 34 1.65 -15.70 -2.05
N GLY A 35 2.68 -14.93 -2.38
CA GLY A 35 4.09 -15.30 -2.16
C GLY A 35 4.59 -16.46 -3.00
N GLY A 36 5.91 -16.64 -2.99
CA GLY A 36 6.62 -17.70 -3.72
C GLY A 36 6.86 -18.99 -2.92
N GLY A 37 6.12 -19.27 -1.84
CA GLY A 37 6.35 -20.48 -1.00
C GLY A 37 7.54 -20.36 -0.04
N TYR A 38 8.00 -19.16 0.23
CA TYR A 38 9.14 -18.88 1.09
C TYR A 38 8.80 -19.01 2.58
N LYS A 39 9.69 -19.68 3.35
CA LYS A 39 9.78 -19.48 4.81
C LYS A 39 10.75 -18.33 5.06
N PRO A 40 10.34 -17.26 5.78
CA PRO A 40 11.16 -16.08 5.95
C PRO A 40 12.42 -16.40 6.77
N LYS A 41 13.58 -16.00 6.25
CA LYS A 41 14.88 -16.06 6.94
C LYS A 41 15.47 -14.65 7.15
N SER A 42 14.88 -13.62 6.53
CA SER A 42 15.31 -12.23 6.60
C SER A 42 14.10 -11.29 6.48
N GLU A 43 14.29 -9.98 6.75
CA GLU A 43 13.22 -8.98 6.58
C GLU A 43 12.65 -8.93 5.16
N GLN A 44 13.50 -9.09 4.14
CA GLN A 44 13.04 -9.14 2.75
C GLN A 44 12.17 -10.35 2.43
N ASP A 45 12.32 -11.43 3.19
CA ASP A 45 11.55 -12.64 2.95
C ASP A 45 10.08 -12.48 3.38
N TYR A 46 9.77 -11.61 4.34
CA TYR A 46 8.38 -11.29 4.71
C TYR A 46 7.63 -10.61 3.56
N TYR A 47 8.28 -9.74 2.80
CA TYR A 47 7.71 -9.22 1.55
C TYR A 47 7.39 -10.35 0.57
N ARG A 48 8.28 -11.35 0.45
CA ARG A 48 8.15 -12.51 -0.44
C ARG A 48 7.15 -13.56 0.03
N MET A 49 6.73 -13.54 1.32
CA MET A 49 5.62 -14.36 1.80
C MET A 49 4.28 -13.98 1.16
N GLY A 50 4.16 -12.74 0.66
CA GLY A 50 2.93 -12.17 0.17
C GLY A 50 1.98 -11.72 1.26
N ALA A 51 1.03 -10.86 0.92
CA ALA A 51 0.10 -10.28 1.88
C ALA A 51 -0.75 -11.32 2.62
N LEU A 52 -1.19 -12.37 1.94
CA LEU A 52 -1.92 -13.46 2.60
C LEU A 52 -1.05 -14.21 3.62
N GLY A 53 0.21 -14.49 3.26
CA GLY A 53 1.14 -15.13 4.19
C GLY A 53 1.41 -14.26 5.42
N ASN A 54 1.56 -12.93 5.22
CA ASN A 54 1.73 -11.99 6.31
C ASN A 54 0.47 -11.89 7.20
N LEU A 55 -0.72 -11.93 6.63
CA LEU A 55 -1.98 -11.94 7.38
C LEU A 55 -2.12 -13.21 8.25
N ILE A 56 -1.73 -14.37 7.71
CA ILE A 56 -1.70 -15.64 8.46
C ILE A 56 -0.68 -15.57 9.60
N GLN A 57 0.53 -15.04 9.33
CA GLN A 57 1.55 -14.85 10.35
C GLN A 57 1.10 -13.86 11.43
N ALA A 58 0.43 -12.78 11.05
CA ALA A 58 -0.13 -11.79 11.97
C ALA A 58 -1.13 -12.45 12.96
N ALA A 59 -1.99 -13.33 12.48
CA ALA A 59 -2.90 -14.08 13.35
C ALA A 59 -2.12 -14.96 14.35
N ALA A 60 -1.04 -15.61 13.92
CA ALA A 60 -0.18 -16.40 14.80
C ALA A 60 0.53 -15.54 15.86
N GLU A 61 1.00 -14.34 15.50
CA GLU A 61 1.59 -13.40 16.47
C GLU A 61 0.55 -12.86 17.46
N LEU A 62 -0.67 -12.58 17.02
CA LEU A 62 -1.77 -12.17 17.89
C LEU A 62 -2.19 -13.27 18.87
N ALA A 63 -2.16 -14.53 18.45
CA ALA A 63 -2.44 -15.67 19.33
C ALA A 63 -1.45 -15.75 20.50
N LYS A 64 -0.16 -15.43 20.29
CA LYS A 64 0.86 -15.32 21.36
C LYS A 64 0.54 -14.19 22.35
N GLN A 65 -0.21 -13.18 21.92
CA GLN A 65 -0.69 -12.07 22.76
C GLN A 65 -2.06 -12.34 23.40
N GLY A 66 -2.58 -13.56 23.30
CA GLY A 66 -3.87 -13.97 23.87
C GLY A 66 -5.09 -13.58 23.02
N ILE A 67 -4.90 -13.04 21.79
CA ILE A 67 -5.97 -12.74 20.85
C ILE A 67 -6.18 -13.96 19.95
N LYS A 68 -7.18 -14.78 20.26
CA LYS A 68 -7.47 -16.04 19.55
C LYS A 68 -8.15 -15.75 18.21
N VAL A 69 -7.36 -15.70 17.14
CA VAL A 69 -7.81 -15.46 15.77
C VAL A 69 -7.13 -16.42 14.80
N LYS A 70 -7.86 -16.87 13.78
CA LYS A 70 -7.36 -17.70 12.68
C LYS A 70 -7.75 -17.03 11.36
N VAL A 71 -6.87 -17.08 10.38
CA VAL A 71 -7.16 -16.65 9.01
C VAL A 71 -7.42 -17.89 8.16
N GLN A 72 -8.54 -17.90 7.46
CA GLN A 72 -8.93 -18.93 6.51
C GLN A 72 -9.04 -18.36 5.11
N PRO A 73 -8.13 -18.69 4.19
CA PRO A 73 -8.26 -18.32 2.78
C PRO A 73 -9.43 -19.10 2.16
N VAL A 74 -10.38 -18.39 1.51
CA VAL A 74 -11.60 -19.01 0.98
C VAL A 74 -11.82 -18.77 -0.50
N ALA A 75 -11.23 -17.70 -1.10
CA ALA A 75 -11.40 -17.38 -2.51
C ALA A 75 -10.18 -16.69 -3.09
N PHE A 76 -9.92 -16.92 -4.39
CA PHE A 76 -8.80 -16.36 -5.13
C PHE A 76 -9.23 -15.85 -6.49
N ALA A 77 -8.78 -14.66 -6.87
CA ALA A 77 -9.04 -14.11 -8.19
C ALA A 77 -7.76 -13.51 -8.80
N ASP A 78 -7.53 -13.77 -10.06
CA ASP A 78 -6.46 -13.17 -10.85
C ASP A 78 -6.93 -13.00 -12.30
N TYR A 79 -6.36 -12.06 -13.04
CA TYR A 79 -6.61 -11.99 -14.48
C TYR A 79 -6.27 -13.33 -15.17
N PHE A 80 -5.17 -13.96 -14.74
CA PHE A 80 -4.74 -15.29 -15.18
C PHE A 80 -5.35 -16.37 -14.26
N LEU A 81 -6.37 -17.07 -14.74
CA LEU A 81 -7.08 -18.09 -13.96
C LEU A 81 -6.13 -19.13 -13.34
N GLU A 82 -5.09 -19.52 -14.07
CA GLU A 82 -4.14 -20.54 -13.57
C GLU A 82 -3.37 -20.06 -12.32
N LYS A 83 -3.12 -18.74 -12.18
CA LYS A 83 -2.55 -18.18 -10.93
C LYS A 83 -3.53 -18.28 -9.77
N ALA A 84 -4.82 -18.01 -10.01
CA ALA A 84 -5.84 -18.16 -8.99
C ALA A 84 -6.02 -19.60 -8.55
N LYS A 85 -6.01 -20.57 -9.51
CA LYS A 85 -6.07 -22.01 -9.21
C LYS A 85 -4.87 -22.48 -8.41
N ALA A 86 -3.65 -22.12 -8.83
CA ALA A 86 -2.43 -22.47 -8.10
C ALA A 86 -2.40 -21.87 -6.66
N ALA A 87 -2.96 -20.67 -6.47
CA ALA A 87 -3.12 -20.07 -5.16
C ALA A 87 -4.16 -20.84 -4.31
N ALA A 88 -5.30 -21.19 -4.88
CA ALA A 88 -6.32 -21.99 -4.19
C ALA A 88 -5.75 -23.34 -3.71
N GLU A 89 -5.07 -24.07 -4.58
CA GLU A 89 -4.40 -25.33 -4.25
C GLU A 89 -3.37 -25.13 -3.12
N LYS A 90 -2.48 -24.13 -3.26
CA LYS A 90 -1.43 -23.82 -2.28
C LYS A 90 -1.97 -23.58 -0.87
N PHE A 91 -3.13 -22.94 -0.74
CA PHE A 91 -3.75 -22.58 0.53
C PHE A 91 -4.91 -23.49 0.94
N GLY A 92 -5.13 -24.60 0.22
CA GLY A 92 -6.13 -25.61 0.56
C GLY A 92 -7.58 -25.16 0.34
N ALA A 93 -7.82 -24.17 -0.51
CA ALA A 93 -9.18 -23.77 -0.89
C ALA A 93 -9.69 -24.61 -2.07
N PRO A 94 -11.02 -24.83 -2.16
CA PRO A 94 -11.60 -25.56 -3.30
C PRO A 94 -11.27 -24.89 -4.63
N ALA A 95 -10.95 -25.68 -5.66
CA ALA A 95 -10.64 -25.18 -7.01
C ALA A 95 -11.80 -24.36 -7.62
N ALA A 96 -13.04 -24.65 -7.24
CA ALA A 96 -14.23 -23.86 -7.63
C ALA A 96 -14.24 -22.42 -7.08
N ASN A 97 -13.39 -22.12 -6.10
CA ASN A 97 -13.25 -20.80 -5.50
C ASN A 97 -12.10 -19.99 -6.15
N ALA A 98 -11.57 -20.45 -7.27
CA ALA A 98 -10.59 -19.73 -8.09
C ALA A 98 -11.27 -19.11 -9.30
N PHE A 99 -11.11 -17.78 -9.46
CA PHE A 99 -11.82 -17.00 -10.48
C PHE A 99 -10.81 -16.28 -11.39
N GLY A 100 -11.08 -16.29 -12.70
CA GLY A 100 -10.20 -15.71 -13.70
C GLY A 100 -10.80 -14.51 -14.44
N GLY A 101 -9.94 -13.79 -15.17
CA GLY A 101 -10.34 -12.71 -16.07
C GLY A 101 -10.67 -11.40 -15.35
N ALA A 102 -11.08 -10.39 -16.13
CA ALA A 102 -11.28 -9.02 -15.66
C ALA A 102 -12.40 -8.88 -14.60
N ASN A 103 -13.35 -9.81 -14.53
CA ASN A 103 -14.47 -9.81 -13.59
C ASN A 103 -14.33 -10.85 -12.46
N GLY A 104 -13.25 -11.63 -12.43
CA GLY A 104 -13.04 -12.64 -11.39
C GLY A 104 -13.06 -12.06 -9.97
N TYR A 105 -12.61 -10.82 -9.79
CA TYR A 105 -12.65 -10.12 -8.51
C TYR A 105 -14.06 -10.01 -7.93
N LYS A 106 -15.09 -9.78 -8.78
CA LYS A 106 -16.48 -9.70 -8.34
C LYS A 106 -16.94 -11.01 -7.73
N GLN A 107 -16.63 -12.12 -8.38
CA GLN A 107 -17.01 -13.46 -7.91
C GLN A 107 -16.32 -13.82 -6.60
N ALA A 108 -15.05 -13.42 -6.42
CA ALA A 108 -14.34 -13.66 -5.17
C ALA A 108 -14.83 -12.78 -4.00
N ILE A 109 -15.13 -11.51 -4.27
CA ILE A 109 -15.51 -10.51 -3.25
C ILE A 109 -16.97 -10.69 -2.81
N ASP A 110 -17.89 -10.97 -3.75
CA ASP A 110 -19.34 -11.04 -3.49
C ASP A 110 -19.76 -12.29 -2.70
N ARG A 111 -18.82 -13.15 -2.37
CA ARG A 111 -19.11 -14.35 -1.56
C ARG A 111 -19.55 -13.97 -0.13
N PRO A 112 -20.61 -14.63 0.38
CA PRO A 112 -21.10 -14.36 1.76
C PRO A 112 -20.11 -14.86 2.82
N ASP A 113 -19.22 -15.79 2.47
CA ASP A 113 -18.21 -16.36 3.35
C ASP A 113 -16.87 -15.62 3.30
N VAL A 114 -16.82 -14.37 2.86
CA VAL A 114 -15.62 -13.52 2.88
C VAL A 114 -15.81 -12.37 3.88
N ASP A 115 -14.84 -12.19 4.76
CA ASP A 115 -14.81 -11.12 5.76
C ASP A 115 -13.83 -9.99 5.35
N VAL A 116 -12.67 -10.37 4.80
CA VAL A 116 -11.61 -9.45 4.38
C VAL A 116 -11.13 -9.76 2.97
N VAL A 117 -10.84 -8.70 2.22
CA VAL A 117 -10.29 -8.81 0.85
C VAL A 117 -8.87 -8.24 0.83
N ILE A 118 -7.94 -9.01 0.28
CA ILE A 118 -6.55 -8.62 0.02
C ILE A 118 -6.44 -8.21 -1.44
N LEU A 119 -6.13 -6.94 -1.72
CA LEU A 119 -6.03 -6.36 -3.05
C LEU A 119 -4.57 -6.10 -3.42
N THR A 120 -4.02 -6.95 -4.28
CA THR A 120 -2.63 -6.87 -4.77
C THR A 120 -2.53 -6.79 -6.29
N THR A 121 -3.62 -6.40 -6.93
CA THR A 121 -3.69 -6.10 -8.37
C THR A 121 -2.85 -4.86 -8.73
N PRO A 122 -2.57 -4.60 -10.01
CA PRO A 122 -2.00 -3.33 -10.44
C PRO A 122 -2.80 -2.11 -9.95
N LEU A 123 -2.13 -0.97 -9.80
CA LEU A 123 -2.65 0.21 -9.12
C LEU A 123 -3.98 0.73 -9.69
N ASN A 124 -4.14 0.69 -11.00
CA ASN A 124 -5.34 1.21 -11.68
C ASN A 124 -6.64 0.45 -11.34
N PHE A 125 -6.53 -0.80 -10.88
CA PHE A 125 -7.71 -1.60 -10.52
C PHE A 125 -8.12 -1.42 -9.06
N ARG A 126 -7.19 -1.02 -8.19
CA ARG A 126 -7.39 -0.97 -6.74
C ARG A 126 -8.54 -0.07 -6.28
N PRO A 127 -8.75 1.15 -6.84
CA PRO A 127 -9.88 1.98 -6.42
C PRO A 127 -11.21 1.27 -6.61
N ARG A 128 -11.45 0.75 -7.82
CA ARG A 128 -12.68 0.01 -8.15
C ARG A 128 -12.86 -1.26 -7.33
N HIS A 129 -11.79 -2.01 -7.12
CA HIS A 129 -11.86 -3.24 -6.31
C HIS A 129 -12.13 -2.91 -4.83
N THR A 130 -11.53 -1.84 -4.30
CA THR A 130 -11.80 -1.36 -2.93
C THR A 130 -13.24 -0.89 -2.79
N MET A 131 -13.72 -0.06 -3.72
CA MET A 131 -15.11 0.40 -3.72
C MET A 131 -16.08 -0.79 -3.76
N PHE A 132 -15.84 -1.75 -4.64
CA PHE A 132 -16.69 -2.96 -4.74
C PHE A 132 -16.66 -3.77 -3.45
N ALA A 133 -15.48 -3.97 -2.82
CA ALA A 133 -15.37 -4.69 -1.55
C ALA A 133 -16.14 -3.98 -0.43
N VAL A 134 -15.99 -2.67 -0.30
CA VAL A 134 -16.68 -1.87 0.73
C VAL A 134 -18.21 -1.85 0.50
N GLN A 135 -18.67 -1.76 -0.75
CA GLN A 135 -20.08 -1.86 -1.09
C GLN A 135 -20.69 -3.19 -0.60
N HIS A 136 -19.91 -4.29 -0.70
CA HIS A 136 -20.31 -5.64 -0.29
C HIS A 136 -19.98 -5.97 1.18
N GLY A 137 -19.66 -4.94 2.00
CA GLY A 137 -19.48 -5.13 3.43
C GLY A 137 -18.17 -5.84 3.83
N LYS A 138 -17.12 -5.73 3.02
CA LYS A 138 -15.84 -6.40 3.29
C LYS A 138 -14.81 -5.42 3.85
N HIS A 139 -14.04 -5.86 4.86
CA HIS A 139 -12.81 -5.21 5.25
C HIS A 139 -11.76 -5.34 4.14
N VAL A 140 -10.79 -4.44 4.05
CA VAL A 140 -9.84 -4.42 2.95
C VAL A 140 -8.41 -4.25 3.45
N PHE A 141 -7.51 -5.06 2.90
CA PHE A 141 -6.10 -4.73 2.78
C PHE A 141 -5.81 -4.36 1.32
N ALA A 142 -5.38 -3.13 1.06
CA ALA A 142 -5.05 -2.66 -0.29
C ALA A 142 -3.55 -2.37 -0.38
N GLU A 143 -2.84 -3.01 -1.31
CA GLU A 143 -1.44 -2.66 -1.56
C GLU A 143 -1.30 -1.18 -1.98
N LYS A 144 -0.17 -0.60 -1.64
CA LYS A 144 0.22 0.77 -2.04
C LYS A 144 0.61 0.83 -3.54
N GLY A 145 0.67 1.90 -4.20
CA GLY A 145 -0.20 3.02 -4.45
C GLY A 145 -1.59 2.58 -4.87
N VAL A 146 -2.53 3.35 -4.50
CA VAL A 146 -3.93 2.93 -4.63
C VAL A 146 -4.65 3.50 -5.86
N ALA A 147 -3.95 4.19 -6.73
CA ALA A 147 -4.47 4.74 -7.98
C ALA A 147 -3.33 5.09 -8.95
N VAL A 148 -3.69 5.39 -10.21
CA VAL A 148 -2.76 5.86 -11.25
C VAL A 148 -3.06 7.28 -11.73
N ASP A 149 -4.22 7.82 -11.37
CA ASP A 149 -4.73 9.11 -11.83
C ASP A 149 -5.68 9.76 -10.83
N ALA A 150 -6.08 11.00 -11.10
CA ALA A 150 -7.00 11.75 -10.23
C ALA A 150 -8.40 11.12 -10.11
N PRO A 151 -9.02 10.56 -11.16
CA PRO A 151 -10.28 9.81 -11.01
C PRO A 151 -10.16 8.65 -10.03
N GLY A 152 -9.11 7.82 -10.15
CA GLY A 152 -8.87 6.70 -9.24
C GLY A 152 -8.61 7.15 -7.79
N VAL A 153 -7.87 8.26 -7.59
CA VAL A 153 -7.68 8.87 -6.26
C VAL A 153 -9.04 9.24 -5.65
N ARG A 154 -9.91 9.91 -6.41
CA ARG A 154 -11.26 10.28 -5.92
C ARG A 154 -12.12 9.07 -5.60
N GLU A 155 -12.06 8.02 -6.43
CA GLU A 155 -12.79 6.76 -6.17
C GLU A 155 -12.30 6.09 -4.87
N MET A 156 -10.99 6.08 -4.63
CA MET A 156 -10.41 5.53 -3.39
C MET A 156 -10.81 6.34 -2.14
N ILE A 157 -10.83 7.68 -2.23
CA ILE A 157 -11.31 8.55 -1.15
C ILE A 157 -12.81 8.28 -0.89
N ALA A 158 -13.62 8.15 -1.94
CA ALA A 158 -15.04 7.81 -1.79
C ALA A 158 -15.24 6.42 -1.15
N ALA A 159 -14.43 5.43 -1.52
CA ALA A 159 -14.45 4.11 -0.90
C ALA A 159 -14.05 4.17 0.58
N SER A 160 -13.04 4.99 0.94
CA SER A 160 -12.63 5.22 2.33
C SER A 160 -13.76 5.85 3.16
N LYS A 161 -14.46 6.85 2.65
CA LYS A 161 -15.61 7.47 3.32
C LYS A 161 -16.74 6.46 3.53
N LEU A 162 -17.11 5.71 2.51
CA LEU A 162 -18.13 4.65 2.62
C LEU A 162 -17.72 3.56 3.61
N ALA A 163 -16.42 3.21 3.68
CA ALA A 163 -15.92 2.25 4.67
C ALA A 163 -16.09 2.79 6.10
N ALA A 164 -15.81 4.08 6.33
CA ALA A 164 -16.02 4.72 7.63
C ALA A 164 -17.49 4.68 8.06
N GLU A 165 -18.42 5.00 7.15
CA GLU A 165 -19.87 4.92 7.40
C GLU A 165 -20.30 3.50 7.79
N LYS A 166 -19.74 2.49 7.14
CA LYS A 166 -20.02 1.07 7.39
C LYS A 166 -19.17 0.46 8.50
N LYS A 167 -18.26 1.21 9.12
CA LYS A 167 -17.29 0.73 10.12
C LYS A 167 -16.41 -0.42 9.62
N LEU A 168 -16.06 -0.38 8.33
CA LEU A 168 -15.16 -1.34 7.70
C LEU A 168 -13.72 -0.83 7.77
N SER A 169 -12.81 -1.68 8.19
CA SER A 169 -11.39 -1.33 8.24
C SER A 169 -10.77 -1.38 6.85
N ILE A 170 -9.95 -0.38 6.52
CA ILE A 170 -9.06 -0.36 5.37
C ILE A 170 -7.64 -0.13 5.89
N VAL A 171 -6.74 -1.07 5.65
CA VAL A 171 -5.30 -0.89 5.85
C VAL A 171 -4.62 -0.94 4.50
N CYS A 172 -3.69 -0.02 4.28
CA CYS A 172 -2.93 0.05 3.04
C CYS A 172 -1.51 -0.51 3.23
N GLY A 173 -0.87 -0.99 2.15
CA GLY A 173 0.49 -1.51 2.16
C GLY A 173 1.56 -0.43 2.40
N THR A 174 1.27 0.56 3.22
CA THR A 174 2.18 1.61 3.68
C THR A 174 2.89 1.16 4.97
N GLN A 175 3.58 0.04 4.92
CA GLN A 175 4.15 -0.67 6.07
C GLN A 175 5.01 0.21 6.99
N ARG A 176 5.58 1.34 6.49
CA ARG A 176 6.35 2.28 7.33
C ARG A 176 5.51 2.92 8.42
N ARG A 177 4.18 3.07 8.20
CA ARG A 177 3.22 3.55 9.21
C ARG A 177 3.03 2.56 10.37
N HIS A 178 3.47 1.31 10.20
CA HIS A 178 3.41 0.23 11.18
C HIS A 178 4.80 -0.21 11.67
N GLN A 179 5.85 0.49 11.24
CA GLN A 179 7.24 0.17 11.59
C GLN A 179 7.68 0.95 12.83
N ARG A 180 8.14 0.23 13.85
CA ARG A 180 8.53 0.80 15.16
C ARG A 180 9.39 2.05 15.05
N GLY A 181 10.45 2.05 14.24
CA GLY A 181 11.34 3.21 14.11
C GLY A 181 10.62 4.46 13.57
N TYR A 182 9.77 4.32 12.56
CA TYR A 182 8.98 5.43 12.02
C TYR A 182 7.93 5.93 13.02
N LEU A 183 7.28 5.02 13.75
CA LEU A 183 6.31 5.36 14.79
C LEU A 183 6.95 6.14 15.94
N LEU A 184 8.18 5.79 16.32
CA LEU A 184 8.94 6.51 17.35
C LEU A 184 9.26 7.96 16.93
N VAL A 185 9.71 8.16 15.67
CA VAL A 185 9.96 9.51 15.12
C VAL A 185 8.67 10.30 15.05
N LYS A 186 7.59 9.69 14.53
CA LYS A 186 6.28 10.37 14.42
C LYS A 186 5.74 10.77 15.78
N LYS A 187 5.78 9.88 16.76
CA LYS A 187 5.38 10.19 18.15
C LYS A 187 6.15 11.38 18.71
N ALA A 188 7.47 11.39 18.56
CA ALA A 188 8.30 12.49 19.08
C ALA A 188 8.06 13.82 18.31
N LEU A 189 7.70 13.78 17.02
CA LEU A 189 7.24 14.95 16.27
C LEU A 189 5.89 15.46 16.80
N ASP A 190 4.91 14.57 17.01
CA ASP A 190 3.58 14.92 17.51
C ASP A 190 3.63 15.51 18.94
N GLU A 191 4.58 15.04 19.75
CA GLU A 191 4.86 15.59 21.10
C GLU A 191 5.68 16.90 21.07
N GLY A 192 6.06 17.41 19.89
CA GLY A 192 6.87 18.62 19.73
C GLY A 192 8.33 18.50 20.18
N LYS A 193 8.77 17.28 20.56
CA LYS A 193 10.14 17.02 21.03
C LYS A 193 11.19 17.25 19.96
N LEU A 194 10.84 16.97 18.71
CA LEU A 194 11.73 17.12 17.56
C LEU A 194 11.56 18.44 16.82
N GLY A 195 10.64 19.32 17.25
CA GLY A 195 10.37 20.61 16.63
C GLY A 195 9.53 20.50 15.36
N THR A 196 9.51 21.57 14.56
CA THR A 196 8.72 21.71 13.33
C THR A 196 9.60 21.44 12.10
N ILE A 197 9.14 20.66 11.16
CA ILE A 197 9.86 20.38 9.91
C ILE A 197 9.91 21.65 9.06
N LEU A 198 11.14 22.05 8.68
CA LEU A 198 11.44 23.22 7.86
C LEU A 198 11.68 22.87 6.40
N GLY A 199 11.99 21.59 6.11
CA GLY A 199 12.24 21.10 4.77
C GLY A 199 12.94 19.74 4.79
N GLY A 200 13.22 19.20 3.60
CA GLY A 200 13.87 17.90 3.51
C GLY A 200 13.97 17.35 2.10
N ALA A 201 14.31 16.07 2.04
CA ALA A 201 14.41 15.34 0.79
C ALA A 201 14.00 13.88 0.97
N VAL A 202 13.37 13.32 -0.06
CA VAL A 202 12.94 11.93 -0.11
C VAL A 202 13.42 11.26 -1.40
N TYR A 203 13.92 10.04 -1.30
CA TYR A 203 14.59 9.36 -2.40
C TYR A 203 14.10 7.92 -2.56
N TRP A 204 13.88 7.50 -3.80
CA TRP A 204 13.79 6.10 -4.20
C TRP A 204 14.58 5.88 -5.49
N ASN A 205 15.89 5.82 -5.39
CA ASN A 205 16.79 5.55 -6.50
C ASN A 205 17.20 4.08 -6.48
N GLY A 206 16.75 3.30 -7.45
CA GLY A 206 17.00 1.87 -7.54
C GLY A 206 17.12 1.37 -8.97
N ASP A 207 17.23 0.07 -9.09
CA ASP A 207 17.26 -0.64 -10.37
C ASP A 207 15.85 -0.88 -10.91
N VAL A 208 15.75 -1.23 -12.20
CA VAL A 208 14.50 -1.70 -12.81
C VAL A 208 14.14 -3.05 -12.19
N PRO A 209 12.97 -3.20 -11.54
CA PRO A 209 12.66 -4.43 -10.82
C PRO A 209 12.54 -5.65 -11.72
N TRP A 210 11.83 -5.52 -12.85
CA TRP A 210 11.66 -6.59 -13.82
C TRP A 210 11.00 -6.09 -15.12
N VAL A 211 11.26 -6.82 -16.20
CA VAL A 211 10.60 -6.65 -17.50
C VAL A 211 10.20 -8.05 -17.98
N ALA A 212 8.92 -8.24 -18.28
CA ALA A 212 8.44 -9.49 -18.85
C ALA A 212 8.44 -9.42 -20.37
N GLY A 213 9.05 -10.41 -21.02
CA GLY A 213 8.99 -10.58 -22.46
C GLY A 213 7.58 -10.93 -22.95
N ARG A 214 7.28 -10.59 -24.21
CA ARG A 214 6.02 -10.94 -24.86
C ARG A 214 6.10 -12.37 -25.41
N ASN A 215 5.10 -13.20 -25.14
CA ASN A 215 5.00 -14.51 -25.74
C ASN A 215 4.43 -14.40 -27.17
N LYS A 216 4.74 -15.40 -28.02
CA LYS A 216 4.12 -15.53 -29.33
C LYS A 216 2.59 -15.67 -29.15
N ASP A 217 1.80 -14.99 -29.96
CA ASP A 217 0.34 -15.01 -29.95
C ASP A 217 -0.32 -14.51 -28.65
N GLU A 218 0.43 -13.86 -27.76
CA GLU A 218 -0.08 -13.25 -26.55
C GLU A 218 -0.90 -12.00 -26.86
N SER A 219 -2.15 -11.94 -26.34
CA SER A 219 -2.99 -10.75 -26.49
C SER A 219 -2.37 -9.50 -25.83
N ASN A 220 -2.72 -8.31 -26.31
CA ASN A 220 -2.26 -7.06 -25.70
C ASN A 220 -2.66 -6.95 -24.23
N ALA A 221 -3.88 -7.34 -23.88
CA ALA A 221 -4.37 -7.29 -22.50
C ALA A 221 -3.55 -8.23 -21.58
N SER A 222 -3.26 -9.45 -22.02
CA SER A 222 -2.42 -10.39 -21.27
C SER A 222 -1.01 -9.85 -21.07
N TYR A 223 -0.38 -9.35 -22.16
CA TYR A 223 0.95 -8.77 -22.08
C TYR A 223 1.01 -7.56 -21.13
N LEU A 224 0.05 -6.64 -21.21
CA LEU A 224 -0.05 -5.51 -20.32
C LEU A 224 -0.21 -5.95 -18.86
N CYS A 225 -1.13 -6.88 -18.57
CA CYS A 225 -1.31 -7.39 -17.21
C CYS A 225 -0.08 -8.12 -16.68
N LYS A 226 0.64 -8.87 -17.51
CA LYS A 226 1.89 -9.55 -17.14
C LYS A 226 3.03 -8.56 -16.88
N ASN A 227 3.10 -7.49 -17.67
CA ASN A 227 4.17 -6.49 -17.64
C ASN A 227 3.72 -5.13 -17.05
N TRP A 228 2.67 -5.15 -16.21
CA TRP A 228 1.94 -3.99 -15.72
C TRP A 228 2.83 -2.89 -15.12
N LEU A 229 3.92 -3.29 -14.44
CA LEU A 229 4.85 -2.37 -13.80
C LEU A 229 5.42 -1.34 -14.78
N ASN A 230 5.62 -1.73 -16.04
CA ASN A 230 6.29 -0.93 -17.06
C ASN A 230 5.34 0.00 -17.86
N PHE A 231 4.04 -0.01 -17.53
CA PHE A 231 3.04 0.81 -18.22
C PHE A 231 2.40 1.80 -17.26
N THR A 232 2.47 3.09 -17.61
CA THR A 232 1.99 4.20 -16.78
C THR A 232 0.51 4.08 -16.44
N GLU A 233 -0.31 3.61 -17.38
CA GLU A 233 -1.75 3.40 -17.21
C GLU A 233 -2.10 2.29 -16.20
N LEU A 234 -1.16 1.41 -15.86
CA LEU A 234 -1.37 0.30 -14.92
C LEU A 234 -0.65 0.52 -13.58
N SER A 235 0.52 1.16 -13.62
CA SER A 235 1.39 1.37 -12.46
C SER A 235 1.36 2.80 -11.92
N GLY A 236 0.88 3.77 -12.71
CA GLY A 236 1.00 5.18 -12.36
C GLY A 236 2.42 5.73 -12.50
N ASP A 237 3.32 4.95 -13.13
CA ASP A 237 4.75 5.15 -13.14
C ASP A 237 5.42 4.76 -11.79
N HIS A 238 6.75 4.55 -11.79
CA HIS A 238 7.45 4.11 -10.57
C HIS A 238 7.38 5.13 -9.42
N ILE A 239 7.05 6.37 -9.71
CA ILE A 239 6.81 7.37 -8.68
C ILE A 239 5.57 7.04 -7.84
N CYS A 240 4.49 6.54 -8.45
CA CYS A 240 3.28 6.10 -7.74
C CYS A 240 3.43 4.67 -7.19
N GLU A 241 4.22 3.82 -7.87
CA GLU A 241 4.34 2.41 -7.50
C GLU A 241 5.37 2.19 -6.38
N GLN A 242 6.54 2.84 -6.42
CA GLN A 242 7.60 2.65 -5.42
C GLN A 242 7.80 3.88 -4.54
N HIS A 243 8.02 5.04 -5.16
CA HIS A 243 8.41 6.25 -4.43
C HIS A 243 7.30 6.82 -3.54
N VAL A 244 6.06 6.41 -3.76
CA VAL A 244 4.93 6.74 -2.88
C VAL A 244 5.20 6.44 -1.41
N HIS A 245 6.02 5.43 -1.08
CA HIS A 245 6.43 5.16 0.30
C HIS A 245 7.13 6.34 0.98
N ASN A 246 8.03 7.01 0.25
CA ASN A 246 8.80 8.13 0.80
C ASN A 246 7.98 9.41 0.80
N ILE A 247 7.13 9.60 -0.22
CA ILE A 247 6.15 10.70 -0.29
C ILE A 247 5.16 10.59 0.88
N ASP A 248 4.69 9.38 1.17
CA ASP A 248 3.79 9.11 2.29
C ASP A 248 4.42 9.45 3.65
N VAL A 249 5.69 9.10 3.85
CA VAL A 249 6.42 9.48 5.08
C VAL A 249 6.51 11.00 5.21
N ALA A 250 6.82 11.73 4.11
CA ALA A 250 6.87 13.18 4.15
C ALA A 250 5.51 13.80 4.54
N ASN A 251 4.43 13.38 3.88
CA ASN A 251 3.08 13.83 4.20
C ASN A 251 2.70 13.53 5.65
N TRP A 252 3.00 12.33 6.12
CA TRP A 252 2.68 11.87 7.47
C TRP A 252 3.46 12.61 8.55
N PHE A 253 4.77 12.82 8.35
CA PHE A 253 5.62 13.52 9.32
C PHE A 253 5.31 15.01 9.39
N ILE A 254 5.07 15.66 8.23
CA ILE A 254 4.69 17.08 8.14
C ILE A 254 3.25 17.30 8.65
N GLY A 255 2.38 16.29 8.53
CA GLY A 255 0.98 16.37 8.95
C GLY A 255 0.06 17.12 7.99
N ARG A 256 0.50 17.40 6.76
CA ARG A 256 -0.28 18.02 5.67
C ARG A 256 0.22 17.57 4.29
N TYR A 257 -0.52 17.92 3.24
CA TYR A 257 -0.17 17.63 1.86
C TYR A 257 0.42 18.87 1.16
N PRO A 258 1.25 18.69 0.11
CA PRO A 258 1.80 19.81 -0.64
C PRO A 258 0.69 20.58 -1.36
N LYS A 259 0.84 21.90 -1.47
CA LYS A 259 -0.06 22.77 -2.23
C LYS A 259 0.21 22.68 -3.73
N THR A 260 1.50 22.67 -4.09
CA THR A 260 1.95 22.63 -5.50
C THR A 260 3.18 21.74 -5.65
N VAL A 261 3.48 21.39 -6.88
CA VAL A 261 4.71 20.70 -7.27
C VAL A 261 5.19 21.20 -8.63
N VAL A 262 6.52 21.34 -8.77
CA VAL A 262 7.23 21.48 -10.04
C VAL A 262 8.18 20.30 -10.20
N ALA A 263 8.37 19.79 -11.41
CA ALA A 263 9.19 18.62 -11.61
C ALA A 263 9.78 18.54 -13.03
N VAL A 264 10.87 17.80 -13.11
CA VAL A 264 11.46 17.33 -14.37
C VAL A 264 11.54 15.80 -14.35
N GLY A 265 11.52 15.19 -15.52
CA GLY A 265 11.66 13.75 -15.66
C GLY A 265 12.28 13.38 -17.00
N THR A 266 12.75 12.16 -17.14
CA THR A 266 13.43 11.68 -18.33
C THR A 266 13.15 10.22 -18.62
N ARG A 267 13.15 9.88 -19.92
CA ARG A 267 13.15 8.51 -20.44
C ARG A 267 14.35 8.35 -21.36
N ALA A 268 15.44 7.80 -20.86
CA ALA A 268 16.70 7.67 -21.58
C ALA A 268 17.18 6.23 -21.79
N ARG A 269 16.88 5.31 -20.87
CA ARG A 269 17.42 3.94 -20.86
C ARG A 269 16.38 2.84 -20.81
N ARG A 270 15.10 3.16 -20.55
CA ARG A 270 14.05 2.15 -20.44
C ARG A 270 13.75 1.51 -21.79
N VAL A 271 13.81 0.18 -21.84
CA VAL A 271 13.63 -0.63 -23.05
C VAL A 271 12.21 -1.15 -23.24
N SER A 272 11.36 -1.04 -22.23
CA SER A 272 9.98 -1.56 -22.23
C SER A 272 9.01 -0.57 -21.62
N GLY A 273 7.74 -0.66 -22.04
CA GLY A 273 6.66 0.18 -21.54
C GLY A 273 6.78 1.64 -21.98
N ASN A 274 6.09 2.54 -21.28
CA ASN A 274 5.99 3.97 -21.59
C ASN A 274 6.39 4.89 -20.42
N GLN A 275 6.91 4.35 -19.34
CA GLN A 275 7.33 5.10 -18.14
C GLN A 275 8.60 5.92 -18.36
N TYR A 276 8.80 6.94 -17.53
CA TYR A 276 10.08 7.62 -17.39
C TYR A 276 11.10 6.77 -16.58
N ASP A 277 12.39 7.04 -16.78
CA ASP A 277 13.50 6.41 -16.02
C ASP A 277 13.68 7.06 -14.66
N GLY A 278 13.40 8.35 -14.57
CA GLY A 278 13.59 9.12 -13.35
C GLY A 278 12.75 10.39 -13.30
N PHE A 279 12.54 10.83 -12.07
CA PHE A 279 11.86 12.06 -11.72
C PHE A 279 12.65 12.81 -10.67
N SER A 280 12.65 14.14 -10.78
CA SER A 280 13.15 15.02 -9.75
C SER A 280 12.19 16.21 -9.65
N GLY A 281 11.71 16.52 -8.46
CA GLY A 281 10.75 17.57 -8.23
C GLY A 281 10.83 18.19 -6.86
N ASP A 282 10.14 19.29 -6.70
CA ASP A 282 10.03 20.06 -5.48
C ASP A 282 8.55 20.19 -5.11
N PHE A 283 8.19 19.64 -3.95
CA PHE A 283 6.89 19.78 -3.33
C PHE A 283 6.88 21.00 -2.42
N ASP A 284 6.04 21.99 -2.69
CA ASP A 284 5.76 23.11 -1.80
C ASP A 284 4.59 22.78 -0.87
N TYR A 285 4.87 22.64 0.41
CA TYR A 285 3.87 22.43 1.47
C TYR A 285 3.30 23.74 2.03
N GLY A 286 3.74 24.88 1.50
CA GLY A 286 3.43 26.22 2.03
C GLY A 286 4.30 26.59 3.23
N GLU A 287 4.25 27.88 3.60
CA GLU A 287 5.00 28.43 4.75
C GLU A 287 6.53 28.21 4.63
N GLY A 288 7.06 28.15 3.39
CA GLY A 288 8.48 27.93 3.13
C GLY A 288 8.95 26.49 3.35
N VAL A 289 8.04 25.53 3.57
CA VAL A 289 8.39 24.12 3.73
C VAL A 289 8.41 23.46 2.35
N HIS A 290 9.60 23.09 1.91
CA HIS A 290 9.85 22.41 0.65
C HIS A 290 10.45 21.02 0.86
N ILE A 291 9.97 20.04 0.07
CA ILE A 291 10.51 18.68 0.06
C ILE A 291 10.98 18.35 -1.34
N HIS A 292 12.30 18.20 -1.48
CA HIS A 292 12.89 17.64 -2.70
C HIS A 292 12.54 16.15 -2.80
N SER A 293 12.02 15.75 -3.95
CA SER A 293 11.58 14.37 -4.22
C SER A 293 12.30 13.86 -5.47
N MET A 294 13.03 12.75 -5.35
CA MET A 294 13.76 12.16 -6.48
C MET A 294 13.60 10.65 -6.49
N CYS A 295 13.25 10.11 -7.64
CA CYS A 295 13.22 8.65 -7.84
C CYS A 295 13.75 8.26 -9.21
N ARG A 296 14.30 7.03 -9.29
CA ARG A 296 14.95 6.51 -10.49
C ARG A 296 14.87 4.99 -10.53
N GLN A 297 14.64 4.46 -11.73
CA GLN A 297 14.81 3.03 -12.06
C GLN A 297 15.81 2.88 -13.22
N VAL A 298 17.09 2.87 -12.90
CA VAL A 298 18.20 2.70 -13.87
C VAL A 298 19.24 1.78 -13.26
N ASN A 299 19.54 0.67 -13.94
CA ASN A 299 20.49 -0.34 -13.50
C ASN A 299 21.92 0.20 -13.43
N ALA A 300 22.74 -0.38 -12.54
CA ALA A 300 24.15 -0.09 -12.36
C ALA A 300 24.45 1.40 -12.03
N CYS A 301 23.60 2.02 -11.25
CA CYS A 301 23.81 3.37 -10.71
C CYS A 301 23.78 3.35 -9.17
N ALA A 302 24.26 4.41 -8.54
CA ALA A 302 24.20 4.54 -7.08
C ALA A 302 22.76 4.50 -6.56
N ASN A 303 22.42 3.54 -5.72
CA ASN A 303 21.10 3.37 -5.15
C ASN A 303 20.96 4.17 -3.86
N ASN A 304 19.76 4.73 -3.64
CA ASN A 304 19.42 5.45 -2.42
C ASN A 304 17.92 5.37 -2.18
N VAL A 305 17.50 4.73 -1.08
CA VAL A 305 16.12 4.73 -0.61
C VAL A 305 16.14 5.28 0.80
N SER A 306 15.76 6.55 0.96
CA SER A 306 15.88 7.26 2.24
C SER A 306 14.96 8.46 2.33
N GLU A 307 14.76 8.92 3.56
CA GLU A 307 14.17 10.20 3.91
C GLU A 307 15.13 11.00 4.77
N PHE A 308 15.14 12.30 4.54
CA PHE A 308 15.88 13.29 5.33
C PHE A 308 14.97 14.48 5.58
N PHE A 309 14.86 14.88 6.86
CA PHE A 309 14.15 16.10 7.23
C PHE A 309 14.99 16.94 8.17
N ARG A 310 14.89 18.24 8.04
CA ARG A 310 15.43 19.21 8.97
C ARG A 310 14.30 19.90 9.69
N THR A 311 14.38 19.94 11.01
CA THR A 311 13.50 20.73 11.85
C THR A 311 14.28 21.91 12.47
N ASP A 312 13.59 22.76 13.19
CA ASP A 312 14.20 23.81 14.02
C ASP A 312 15.04 23.28 15.20
N LYS A 313 14.85 21.99 15.58
CA LYS A 313 15.54 21.35 16.72
C LYS A 313 16.42 20.16 16.34
N ALA A 314 16.14 19.50 15.22
CA ALA A 314 16.72 18.19 14.90
C ALA A 314 16.97 17.94 13.42
N ILE A 315 17.76 16.91 13.14
CA ILE A 315 17.94 16.27 11.84
C ILE A 315 17.33 14.88 11.95
N LEU A 316 16.39 14.56 11.05
CA LEU A 316 15.64 13.32 11.08
C LEU A 316 15.93 12.46 9.84
N THR A 317 15.91 11.17 10.05
CA THR A 317 15.66 10.18 9.00
C THR A 317 14.27 9.56 9.23
N GLY A 318 13.85 8.59 8.40
CA GLY A 318 12.58 7.89 8.64
C GLY A 318 12.49 7.22 10.01
N THR A 319 13.60 6.74 10.57
CA THR A 319 13.62 5.91 11.79
C THR A 319 14.47 6.45 12.94
N SER A 320 15.09 7.62 12.78
CA SER A 320 16.01 8.15 13.78
C SER A 320 16.06 9.68 13.79
N ALA A 321 16.56 10.24 14.90
CA ALA A 321 16.74 11.67 15.09
C ALA A 321 18.11 11.99 15.70
N LYS A 322 18.70 13.10 15.24
CA LYS A 322 19.88 13.72 15.83
C LYS A 322 19.58 15.18 16.13
N SER A 323 20.15 15.71 17.21
CA SER A 323 20.17 17.14 17.46
C SER A 323 20.97 17.89 16.39
N LEU A 324 20.86 19.22 16.35
CA LEU A 324 21.58 20.04 15.36
C LEU A 324 23.10 19.95 15.52
N ASP A 325 23.62 19.66 16.70
CA ASP A 325 25.02 19.34 16.99
C ASP A 325 25.38 17.85 16.74
N LYS A 326 24.49 17.11 16.03
CA LYS A 326 24.68 15.73 15.54
C LYS A 326 24.73 14.63 16.60
N LYS A 327 24.29 14.88 17.83
CA LYS A 327 24.14 13.84 18.86
C LYS A 327 22.82 13.10 18.67
N TRP A 328 22.82 11.79 18.91
CA TRP A 328 21.61 10.97 18.84
C TRP A 328 20.59 11.41 19.88
N ILE A 329 19.34 11.55 19.47
CA ILE A 329 18.19 11.80 20.34
C ILE A 329 17.53 10.45 20.63
N PRO A 330 17.48 10.00 21.89
CA PRO A 330 16.72 8.80 22.25
C PRO A 330 15.24 8.97 21.93
N LEU A 331 14.67 7.97 21.27
CA LEU A 331 13.25 7.93 20.93
C LEU A 331 12.57 6.82 21.72
N GLU A 332 11.47 7.13 22.40
CA GLU A 332 10.79 6.24 23.31
C GLU A 332 9.32 6.03 22.91
N GLY A 333 8.84 4.80 23.04
CA GLY A 333 7.45 4.42 22.80
C GLY A 333 7.28 2.91 22.87
N ASP A 334 6.10 2.48 23.28
CA ASP A 334 5.72 1.07 23.35
C ASP A 334 5.10 0.65 22.02
N PHE A 335 5.96 0.39 21.04
CA PHE A 335 5.59 -0.10 19.73
C PHE A 335 6.19 -1.49 19.49
N ILE A 336 5.41 -2.37 18.87
CA ILE A 336 5.84 -3.75 18.54
C ILE A 336 7.06 -3.70 17.61
N ASP A 337 8.10 -4.45 18.00
CA ASP A 337 9.33 -4.59 17.21
C ASP A 337 9.31 -5.91 16.44
N LEU A 338 8.42 -5.99 15.47
CA LEU A 338 8.29 -7.08 14.51
C LEU A 338 8.40 -6.53 13.10
N ASN A 339 8.51 -7.44 12.13
CA ASN A 339 8.55 -7.04 10.73
C ASN A 339 7.28 -6.23 10.35
N PRO A 340 7.40 -5.04 9.75
CA PRO A 340 6.28 -4.14 9.49
C PRO A 340 5.23 -4.72 8.53
N TYR A 341 5.61 -5.62 7.62
CA TYR A 341 4.65 -6.34 6.77
C TYR A 341 3.75 -7.30 7.55
N VAL A 342 4.16 -7.73 8.73
CA VAL A 342 3.32 -8.51 9.65
C VAL A 342 2.51 -7.58 10.53
N VAL A 343 3.14 -6.49 11.03
CA VAL A 343 2.49 -5.55 11.95
C VAL A 343 1.29 -4.85 11.29
N GLU A 344 1.40 -4.41 10.03
CA GLU A 344 0.27 -3.81 9.29
C GLU A 344 -0.95 -4.74 9.24
N HIS A 345 -0.72 -6.04 9.11
CA HIS A 345 -1.79 -7.04 9.13
C HIS A 345 -2.27 -7.38 10.56
N MET A 346 -1.40 -7.31 11.58
CA MET A 346 -1.82 -7.41 12.99
C MET A 346 -2.76 -6.26 13.36
N ASP A 347 -2.43 -5.05 12.92
CA ASP A 347 -3.24 -3.87 13.18
C ASP A 347 -4.58 -3.93 12.43
N LEU A 348 -4.60 -4.44 11.19
CA LEU A 348 -5.84 -4.74 10.48
C LEU A 348 -6.71 -5.74 11.25
N LEU A 349 -6.15 -6.85 11.68
CA LEU A 349 -6.89 -7.87 12.44
C LEU A 349 -7.40 -7.32 13.78
N LYS A 350 -6.58 -6.54 14.51
CA LYS A 350 -7.02 -5.87 15.75
C LYS A 350 -8.18 -4.91 15.49
N SER A 351 -8.10 -4.13 14.41
CA SER A 351 -9.17 -3.20 14.01
C SER A 351 -10.47 -3.96 13.68
N ILE A 352 -10.40 -5.05 12.90
CA ILE A 352 -11.56 -5.89 12.56
C ILE A 352 -12.20 -6.49 13.82
N LEU A 353 -11.39 -6.95 14.77
CA LEU A 353 -11.82 -7.63 15.99
C LEU A 353 -12.25 -6.67 17.11
N GLY A 354 -12.10 -5.35 16.94
CA GLY A 354 -12.32 -4.37 18.01
C GLY A 354 -11.35 -4.54 19.19
N LYS A 355 -10.14 -5.05 18.94
CA LYS A 355 -9.05 -5.26 19.90
C LYS A 355 -7.92 -4.23 19.78
N GLY A 356 -8.13 -3.20 18.95
CA GLY A 356 -7.26 -2.07 18.73
C GLY A 356 -8.04 -0.89 18.17
N PRO A 357 -7.36 0.22 17.81
CA PRO A 357 -8.02 1.36 17.20
C PRO A 357 -8.67 0.96 15.87
N TYR A 358 -9.78 1.64 15.54
CA TYR A 358 -10.35 1.55 14.20
C TYR A 358 -9.38 2.14 13.18
N LEU A 359 -9.12 1.42 12.11
CA LEU A 359 -8.19 1.84 11.05
C LEU A 359 -8.92 1.99 9.71
N ASN A 360 -8.71 3.16 9.11
CA ASN A 360 -9.10 3.44 7.74
C ASN A 360 -8.04 4.36 7.10
N GLU A 361 -7.09 3.75 6.43
CA GLU A 361 -5.94 4.43 5.80
C GLU A 361 -6.19 4.80 4.34
N GLY A 362 -7.37 4.47 3.81
CA GLY A 362 -7.69 4.62 2.39
C GLY A 362 -7.49 6.04 1.88
N GLU A 363 -7.98 7.06 2.60
CA GLU A 363 -7.82 8.47 2.22
C GLU A 363 -6.36 8.92 2.30
N ALA A 364 -5.63 8.59 3.37
CA ALA A 364 -4.24 8.98 3.53
C ALA A 364 -3.34 8.39 2.42
N CYS A 365 -3.53 7.10 2.10
CA CYS A 365 -2.81 6.45 1.01
C CYS A 365 -3.20 7.03 -0.36
N ALA A 366 -4.47 7.37 -0.58
CA ALA A 366 -4.95 8.02 -1.80
C ALA A 366 -4.32 9.40 -1.99
N MET A 367 -4.23 10.20 -0.94
CA MET A 367 -3.61 11.52 -0.99
C MET A 367 -2.10 11.45 -1.22
N SER A 368 -1.40 10.49 -0.61
CA SER A 368 0.02 10.26 -0.90
C SER A 368 0.23 9.78 -2.34
N THR A 369 -0.68 8.95 -2.87
CA THR A 369 -0.68 8.57 -4.29
C THR A 369 -0.96 9.78 -5.19
N ALA A 370 -1.88 10.68 -4.81
CA ALA A 370 -2.16 11.92 -5.53
C ALA A 370 -0.92 12.80 -5.68
N CYS A 371 -0.09 12.92 -4.62
CA CYS A 371 1.18 13.65 -4.71
C CYS A 371 2.11 13.04 -5.77
N GLY A 372 2.20 11.70 -5.86
CA GLY A 372 2.95 11.02 -6.92
C GLY A 372 2.39 11.31 -8.32
N VAL A 373 1.06 11.30 -8.47
CA VAL A 373 0.37 11.67 -9.73
C VAL A 373 0.64 13.10 -10.12
N MET A 374 0.58 14.05 -9.16
CA MET A 374 0.88 15.47 -9.40
C MET A 374 2.30 15.66 -9.92
N LEU A 375 3.30 15.06 -9.25
CA LEU A 375 4.70 15.16 -9.67
C LEU A 375 4.92 14.54 -11.05
N ARG A 376 4.29 13.42 -11.34
CA ARG A 376 4.32 12.82 -12.68
C ARG A 376 3.75 13.77 -13.73
N ILE A 377 2.57 14.36 -13.49
CA ILE A 377 1.95 15.31 -14.41
C ILE A 377 2.88 16.52 -14.63
N ALA A 378 3.44 17.09 -13.55
CA ALA A 378 4.37 18.20 -13.64
C ALA A 378 5.60 17.86 -14.50
N ALA A 379 6.18 16.67 -14.31
CA ALA A 379 7.36 16.22 -15.07
C ALA A 379 7.06 15.95 -16.55
N TYR A 380 5.86 15.44 -16.87
CA TYR A 380 5.46 15.16 -18.26
C TYR A 380 5.02 16.41 -19.04
N THR A 381 4.50 17.40 -18.35
CA THR A 381 3.95 18.63 -18.98
C THR A 381 4.89 19.83 -18.88
N GLY A 382 5.85 19.81 -17.94
CA GLY A 382 6.67 20.98 -17.61
C GLY A 382 5.91 22.09 -16.88
N GLN A 383 4.68 21.82 -16.40
CA GLN A 383 3.84 22.81 -15.72
C GLN A 383 3.86 22.58 -14.21
N MET A 384 3.67 23.67 -13.45
CA MET A 384 3.35 23.56 -12.02
C MET A 384 1.95 22.94 -11.87
N VAL A 385 1.84 21.96 -10.97
CA VAL A 385 0.57 21.29 -10.66
C VAL A 385 0.16 21.59 -9.24
N ALA A 386 -1.10 21.98 -9.03
CA ALA A 386 -1.70 22.20 -7.72
C ALA A 386 -2.54 20.98 -7.28
N MET A 387 -2.66 20.80 -5.94
CA MET A 387 -3.47 19.76 -5.33
C MET A 387 -4.97 20.01 -5.57
#